data_f5023f8f6dce3c523b3af38060874e22
#
_entry.id   f5023f8f6dce3c523b3af38060874e22
#
_cell.length_a   1.000
_cell.length_b   1.000
_cell.length_c   1.000
_cell.angle_alpha   90.00
_cell.angle_beta   90.00
_cell.angle_gamma   90.00
#
_symmetry.space_group_name_H-M   'P 1'
#
loop_
_entity.id
_entity.type
_entity.pdbx_description
1 polymer ?
#
loop_
_entity_poly.entity_id
_entity_poly.type
_entity_poly.pdbx_seq_one_letter_code
_entity_poly.pdbx_strand_id
1 'polypeptide(L)'
;MNDNFIVRYKGAFSKEDCNQIIGYVEYLEENNLLYYDKSQYHLEDHKTIGVNNNYELDLPATARVSSLILPKYKPCIDDYVNRFSLLAQSKFLVYDVKLKKVPSGGGFHSWHYENGSMISSSRMFVIQLYLNDDFDGGETEFLYQNLREDAVAGDVIIFP
;
A
#
# COMPACT_ATOMS: atom_id res chain seq x y z
N MET A 1 1.25 -9.12 25.07
CA MET A 1 0.93 -9.07 23.64
C MET A 1 2.10 -8.40 22.96
N ASN A 2 2.68 -9.04 21.96
CA ASN A 2 3.77 -8.43 21.20
C ASN A 2 3.09 -7.55 20.13
N ASP A 3 2.73 -6.32 20.47
CA ASP A 3 2.15 -5.38 19.53
C ASP A 3 3.26 -4.87 18.60
N ASN A 4 3.34 -5.49 17.43
CA ASN A 4 4.31 -5.13 16.40
C ASN A 4 3.85 -3.95 15.52
N PHE A 5 2.73 -3.30 15.85
CA PHE A 5 2.09 -2.20 15.14
C PHE A 5 1.65 -2.53 13.69
N ILE A 6 1.66 -3.80 13.31
CA ILE A 6 1.20 -4.27 12.01
C ILE A 6 -0.14 -4.97 12.23
N VAL A 7 -1.19 -4.49 11.57
CA VAL A 7 -2.55 -5.03 11.74
C VAL A 7 -3.14 -5.36 10.38
N ARG A 8 -3.57 -6.62 10.20
CA ARG A 8 -4.29 -7.07 9.02
C ARG A 8 -5.80 -7.11 9.29
N TYR A 9 -6.56 -6.54 8.40
CA TYR A 9 -8.02 -6.56 8.34
C TYR A 9 -8.46 -7.42 7.18
N LYS A 10 -8.92 -8.65 7.48
CA LYS A 10 -9.29 -9.63 6.47
C LYS A 10 -10.63 -9.28 5.83
N GLY A 11 -10.68 -9.34 4.50
CA GLY A 11 -11.91 -9.13 3.74
C GLY A 11 -12.53 -7.74 3.95
N ALA A 12 -11.73 -6.71 4.20
CA ALA A 12 -12.21 -5.32 4.36
C ALA A 12 -12.86 -4.80 3.08
N PHE A 13 -12.44 -5.33 1.92
CA PHE A 13 -13.03 -5.08 0.60
C PHE A 13 -13.59 -6.38 0.03
N SER A 14 -14.76 -6.31 -0.58
CA SER A 14 -15.30 -7.44 -1.32
C SER A 14 -14.56 -7.65 -2.64
N LYS A 15 -14.69 -8.83 -3.24
CA LYS A 15 -14.14 -9.11 -4.56
C LYS A 15 -14.67 -8.14 -5.62
N GLU A 16 -15.93 -7.74 -5.50
CA GLU A 16 -16.52 -6.77 -6.42
C GLU A 16 -15.90 -5.38 -6.28
N ASP A 17 -15.63 -4.93 -5.05
CA ASP A 17 -14.92 -3.67 -4.81
C ASP A 17 -13.52 -3.69 -5.43
N CYS A 18 -12.77 -4.79 -5.21
CA CYS A 18 -11.45 -4.96 -5.80
C CYS A 18 -11.52 -4.92 -7.32
N ASN A 19 -12.46 -5.65 -7.93
CA ASN A 19 -12.64 -5.66 -9.38
C ASN A 19 -13.00 -4.28 -9.96
N GLN A 20 -13.79 -3.49 -9.25
CA GLN A 20 -14.11 -2.12 -9.68
C GLN A 20 -12.85 -1.24 -9.69
N ILE A 21 -11.99 -1.37 -8.69
CA ILE A 21 -10.73 -0.61 -8.63
C ILE A 21 -9.76 -1.11 -9.71
N ILE A 22 -9.65 -2.42 -9.92
CA ILE A 22 -8.83 -3.01 -10.98
C ILE A 22 -9.27 -2.49 -12.35
N GLY A 23 -10.57 -2.54 -12.65
CA GLY A 23 -11.11 -2.03 -13.92
C GLY A 23 -10.81 -0.55 -14.14
N TYR A 24 -10.75 0.25 -13.06
CA TYR A 24 -10.30 1.64 -13.17
C TYR A 24 -8.80 1.75 -13.50
N VAL A 25 -7.95 0.91 -12.91
CA VAL A 25 -6.52 0.87 -13.22
C VAL A 25 -6.28 0.44 -14.67
N GLU A 26 -7.01 -0.57 -15.15
CA GLU A 26 -6.97 -1.02 -16.54
C GLU A 26 -7.37 0.09 -17.53
N TYR A 27 -8.45 0.81 -17.22
CA TYR A 27 -8.85 1.99 -18.00
C TYR A 27 -7.74 3.06 -18.05
N LEU A 28 -7.08 3.33 -16.93
CA LEU A 28 -5.97 4.29 -16.89
C LEU A 28 -4.78 3.82 -17.73
N GLU A 29 -4.46 2.53 -17.68
CA GLU A 29 -3.38 1.94 -18.47
C GLU A 29 -3.67 2.02 -19.97
N GLU A 30 -4.87 1.61 -20.41
CA GLU A 30 -5.30 1.68 -21.82
C GLU A 30 -5.25 3.10 -22.39
N ASN A 31 -5.45 4.10 -21.55
CA ASN A 31 -5.39 5.52 -21.93
C ASN A 31 -4.03 6.17 -21.69
N ASN A 32 -2.98 5.40 -21.32
CA ASN A 32 -1.63 5.88 -21.02
C ASN A 32 -1.60 6.96 -19.93
N LEU A 33 -2.42 6.82 -18.88
CA LEU A 33 -2.52 7.75 -17.76
C LEU A 33 -1.74 7.31 -16.52
N LEU A 34 -1.09 6.15 -16.56
CA LEU A 34 -0.23 5.67 -15.49
C LEU A 34 1.21 6.12 -15.72
N TYR A 35 1.88 6.51 -14.65
CA TYR A 35 3.33 6.71 -14.66
C TYR A 35 4.04 5.36 -14.57
N TYR A 36 5.05 5.15 -15.42
CA TYR A 36 5.87 3.95 -15.38
C TYR A 36 7.17 4.24 -14.62
N ASP A 37 7.28 3.69 -13.40
CA ASP A 37 8.47 3.80 -12.58
C ASP A 37 9.49 2.71 -12.96
N LYS A 38 10.65 3.16 -13.45
CA LYS A 38 11.83 2.35 -13.79
C LYS A 38 13.03 2.71 -12.92
N SER A 39 12.78 3.33 -11.78
CA SER A 39 13.87 3.76 -10.92
C SER A 39 14.75 2.57 -10.51
N GLN A 40 16.06 2.79 -10.52
CA GLN A 40 17.06 1.81 -10.15
C GLN A 40 17.58 2.12 -8.74
N TYR A 41 17.92 1.07 -8.03
CA TYR A 41 18.51 1.17 -6.69
C TYR A 41 19.51 0.03 -6.48
N HIS A 42 20.45 0.23 -5.57
CA HIS A 42 21.37 -0.84 -5.19
C HIS A 42 20.72 -1.72 -4.11
N LEU A 43 20.82 -3.04 -4.29
CA LEU A 43 20.45 -3.99 -3.25
C LEU A 43 21.51 -4.00 -2.13
N GLU A 44 21.25 -4.72 -1.05
CA GLU A 44 22.09 -4.76 0.15
C GLU A 44 23.57 -5.15 -0.11
N ASP A 45 23.81 -5.94 -1.15
CA ASP A 45 25.16 -6.30 -1.58
C ASP A 45 25.92 -5.16 -2.27
N HIS A 46 25.28 -4.01 -2.50
CA HIS A 46 25.76 -2.85 -3.23
C HIS A 46 26.27 -3.11 -4.65
N LYS A 47 26.12 -4.33 -5.15
CA LYS A 47 26.56 -4.76 -6.48
C LYS A 47 25.40 -5.03 -7.42
N THR A 48 24.31 -5.57 -6.86
CA THR A 48 23.09 -5.86 -7.63
C THR A 48 22.25 -4.60 -7.75
N ILE A 49 21.75 -4.35 -8.97
CA ILE A 49 20.83 -3.25 -9.24
C ILE A 49 19.42 -3.83 -9.31
N GLY A 50 18.56 -3.37 -8.44
CA GLY A 50 17.11 -3.59 -8.52
C GLY A 50 16.44 -2.53 -9.40
N VAL A 51 15.33 -2.88 -10.00
CA VAL A 51 14.48 -1.97 -10.78
C VAL A 51 13.06 -2.08 -10.28
N ASN A 52 12.40 -0.95 -10.03
CA ASN A 52 11.02 -0.95 -9.53
C ASN A 52 10.05 -1.59 -10.53
N ASN A 53 10.08 -1.20 -11.79
CA ASN A 53 9.25 -1.78 -12.85
C ASN A 53 7.74 -1.79 -12.50
N ASN A 54 7.20 -0.65 -12.08
CA ASN A 54 5.81 -0.52 -11.65
C ASN A 54 5.08 0.55 -12.46
N TYR A 55 3.76 0.40 -12.60
CA TYR A 55 2.87 1.46 -13.07
C TYR A 55 2.15 2.10 -11.89
N GLU A 56 2.20 3.41 -11.79
CA GLU A 56 1.71 4.14 -10.62
C GLU A 56 0.86 5.35 -11.01
N LEU A 57 -0.10 5.69 -10.14
CA LEU A 57 -0.83 6.94 -10.17
C LEU A 57 -1.12 7.39 -8.74
N ASP A 58 -0.68 8.57 -8.38
CA ASP A 58 -1.05 9.25 -7.15
C ASP A 58 -2.31 10.07 -7.37
N LEU A 59 -3.33 9.83 -6.57
CA LEU A 59 -4.62 10.51 -6.64
C LEU A 59 -4.88 11.28 -5.36
N PRO A 60 -5.37 12.54 -5.45
CA PRO A 60 -5.81 13.23 -4.26
C PRO A 60 -6.96 12.47 -3.57
N ALA A 61 -7.06 12.59 -2.26
CA ALA A 61 -8.15 11.97 -1.49
C ALA A 61 -9.55 12.35 -1.99
N THR A 62 -9.68 13.47 -2.71
CA THR A 62 -10.92 13.96 -3.32
C THR A 62 -11.25 13.33 -4.68
N ALA A 63 -10.35 12.52 -5.25
CA ALA A 63 -10.63 11.87 -6.53
C ALA A 63 -11.81 10.90 -6.43
N ARG A 64 -12.53 10.71 -7.54
CA ARG A 64 -13.73 9.85 -7.57
C ARG A 64 -13.46 8.43 -7.08
N VAL A 65 -12.36 7.82 -7.50
CA VAL A 65 -11.98 6.47 -7.06
C VAL A 65 -11.66 6.43 -5.56
N SER A 66 -11.09 7.49 -5.01
CA SER A 66 -10.84 7.60 -3.57
C SER A 66 -12.15 7.57 -2.77
N SER A 67 -13.25 8.05 -3.33
CA SER A 67 -14.59 7.98 -2.70
C SER A 67 -15.13 6.55 -2.58
N LEU A 68 -14.62 5.60 -3.34
CA LEU A 68 -14.95 4.17 -3.21
C LEU A 68 -14.08 3.50 -2.13
N ILE A 69 -12.86 3.97 -1.97
CA ILE A 69 -11.84 3.35 -1.11
C ILE A 69 -11.95 3.88 0.33
N LEU A 70 -11.97 5.19 0.51
CA LEU A 70 -11.86 5.82 1.83
C LEU A 70 -12.95 5.43 2.83
N PRO A 71 -14.24 5.30 2.46
CA PRO A 71 -15.27 4.85 3.40
C PRO A 71 -15.03 3.45 3.95
N LYS A 72 -14.38 2.57 3.17
CA LYS A 72 -14.05 1.20 3.55
C LYS A 72 -12.78 1.12 4.39
N TYR A 73 -11.85 2.03 4.19
CA TYR A 73 -10.68 2.18 5.07
C TYR A 73 -11.05 2.71 6.46
N LYS A 74 -12.10 3.52 6.54
CA LYS A 74 -12.46 4.19 7.80
C LYS A 74 -12.63 3.23 8.98
N PRO A 75 -13.39 2.11 8.90
CA PRO A 75 -13.49 1.16 10.02
C PRO A 75 -12.13 0.56 10.43
N CYS A 76 -11.27 0.27 9.47
CA CYS A 76 -9.92 -0.25 9.74
C CYS A 76 -9.06 0.80 10.47
N ILE A 77 -9.11 2.05 10.01
CA ILE A 77 -8.41 3.17 10.65
C ILE A 77 -8.91 3.40 12.07
N ASP A 78 -10.24 3.44 12.26
CA ASP A 78 -10.84 3.67 13.57
C ASP A 78 -10.41 2.58 14.57
N ASP A 79 -10.43 1.30 14.16
CA ASP A 79 -9.97 0.20 15.00
C ASP A 79 -8.45 0.30 15.27
N TYR A 80 -7.64 0.57 14.25
CA TYR A 80 -6.19 0.72 14.41
C TYR A 80 -5.84 1.84 15.38
N VAL A 81 -6.46 3.01 15.24
CA VAL A 81 -6.23 4.15 16.12
C VAL A 81 -6.67 3.85 17.55
N ASN A 82 -7.78 3.13 17.73
CA ASN A 82 -8.26 2.75 19.06
C ASN A 82 -7.35 1.72 19.75
N ARG A 83 -6.70 0.85 18.99
CA ARG A 83 -5.70 -0.11 19.54
C ARG A 83 -4.46 0.59 20.10
N PHE A 84 -4.05 1.67 19.44
CA PHE A 84 -2.84 2.41 19.80
C PHE A 84 -3.21 3.79 20.34
N SER A 85 -3.48 3.86 21.64
CA SER A 85 -4.08 5.02 22.32
C SER A 85 -3.34 6.35 22.13
N LEU A 86 -2.03 6.32 21.84
CA LEU A 86 -1.28 7.54 21.52
C LEU A 86 -1.72 8.11 20.16
N LEU A 87 -2.13 7.27 19.20
CA LEU A 87 -2.65 7.73 17.93
C LEU A 87 -4.01 8.43 18.09
N ALA A 88 -4.84 7.98 19.03
CA ALA A 88 -6.15 8.57 19.30
C ALA A 88 -6.09 10.06 19.71
N GLN A 89 -4.93 10.54 20.15
CA GLN A 89 -4.70 11.94 20.49
C GLN A 89 -4.27 12.79 19.28
N SER A 90 -4.03 12.19 18.15
CA SER A 90 -3.55 12.85 16.93
C SER A 90 -4.68 13.04 15.92
N LYS A 91 -4.56 14.06 15.08
CA LYS A 91 -5.45 14.25 13.93
C LYS A 91 -4.74 13.73 12.69
N PHE A 92 -5.41 12.84 11.97
CA PHE A 92 -4.90 12.27 10.72
C PHE A 92 -5.71 12.79 9.54
N LEU A 93 -5.03 12.94 8.42
CA LEU A 93 -5.63 13.21 7.13
C LEU A 93 -5.14 12.15 6.15
N VAL A 94 -6.05 11.55 5.40
CA VAL A 94 -5.67 10.83 4.19
C VAL A 94 -5.42 11.89 3.12
N TYR A 95 -4.17 12.00 2.70
CA TYR A 95 -3.74 13.03 1.77
C TYR A 95 -3.90 12.56 0.32
N ASP A 96 -3.40 11.39 0.02
CA ASP A 96 -3.42 10.78 -1.30
C ASP A 96 -3.74 9.28 -1.24
N VAL A 97 -4.09 8.74 -2.39
CA VAL A 97 -4.26 7.30 -2.61
C VAL A 97 -3.38 6.94 -3.80
N LYS A 98 -2.38 6.09 -3.56
CA LYS A 98 -1.54 5.57 -4.63
C LYS A 98 -2.18 4.29 -5.20
N LEU A 99 -2.45 4.29 -6.49
CA LEU A 99 -2.74 3.08 -7.25
C LEU A 99 -1.43 2.55 -7.83
N LYS A 100 -1.17 1.26 -7.65
CA LYS A 100 0.06 0.63 -8.11
C LYS A 100 -0.25 -0.70 -8.80
N LYS A 101 0.18 -0.84 -10.05
CA LYS A 101 0.20 -2.11 -10.79
C LYS A 101 1.64 -2.60 -10.84
N VAL A 102 1.86 -3.78 -10.30
CA VAL A 102 3.17 -4.43 -10.22
C VAL A 102 3.18 -5.61 -11.19
N PRO A 103 3.86 -5.53 -12.35
CA PRO A 103 4.03 -6.65 -13.26
C PRO A 103 4.92 -7.74 -12.63
N SER A 104 4.92 -8.93 -13.25
CA SER A 104 5.84 -10.00 -12.86
C SER A 104 7.29 -9.50 -12.86
N GLY A 105 8.01 -9.76 -11.76
CA GLY A 105 9.37 -9.28 -11.51
C GLY A 105 9.48 -7.81 -11.11
N GLY A 106 8.37 -7.07 -11.02
CA GLY A 106 8.31 -5.74 -10.44
C GLY A 106 8.25 -5.77 -8.91
N GLY A 107 8.29 -4.61 -8.30
CA GLY A 107 8.20 -4.46 -6.84
C GLY A 107 9.20 -3.44 -6.30
N PHE A 108 9.26 -3.32 -5.00
CA PHE A 108 10.28 -2.56 -4.30
C PHE A 108 11.04 -3.53 -3.38
N HIS A 109 12.27 -3.84 -3.73
CA HIS A 109 13.04 -4.92 -3.10
C HIS A 109 14.17 -4.40 -2.19
N SER A 110 14.12 -3.14 -1.78
CA SER A 110 15.08 -2.55 -0.85
C SER A 110 14.41 -2.25 0.48
N TRP A 111 15.07 -2.61 1.58
CA TRP A 111 14.59 -2.25 2.91
C TRP A 111 14.52 -0.73 3.07
N HIS A 112 13.40 -0.23 3.49
CA HIS A 112 13.15 1.20 3.69
C HIS A 112 12.11 1.42 4.80
N TYR A 113 11.93 2.66 5.16
CA TYR A 113 10.83 3.11 6.01
C TYR A 113 10.05 4.23 5.30
N GLU A 114 8.75 4.25 5.49
CA GLU A 114 7.83 5.05 4.68
C GLU A 114 8.00 6.57 4.85
N ASN A 115 8.48 7.02 6.00
CA ASN A 115 8.72 8.44 6.29
C ASN A 115 10.18 8.89 6.07
N GLY A 116 10.93 8.16 5.27
CA GLY A 116 12.37 8.32 5.05
C GLY A 116 12.80 9.53 4.22
N SER A 117 11.89 10.31 3.69
CA SER A 117 12.21 11.50 2.89
C SER A 117 11.54 12.74 3.46
N MET A 118 12.02 13.92 3.05
CA MET A 118 11.39 15.19 3.45
C MET A 118 9.93 15.27 3.02
N ILE A 119 9.59 14.72 1.85
CA ILE A 119 8.21 14.71 1.31
C ILE A 119 7.31 13.78 2.11
N SER A 120 7.84 12.63 2.54
CA SER A 120 7.08 11.60 3.27
C SER A 120 7.20 11.70 4.79
N SER A 121 7.96 12.67 5.33
CA SER A 121 8.26 12.79 6.76
C SER A 121 7.05 12.93 7.68
N SER A 122 5.92 13.38 7.14
CA SER A 122 4.65 13.50 7.87
C SER A 122 3.79 12.23 7.85
N ARG A 123 4.21 11.17 7.15
CA ARG A 123 3.49 9.89 7.16
C ARG A 123 3.61 9.25 8.53
N MET A 124 2.49 8.92 9.12
CA MET A 124 2.44 8.24 10.42
C MET A 124 2.22 6.75 10.29
N PHE A 125 1.47 6.33 9.28
CA PHE A 125 1.24 4.93 8.93
C PHE A 125 0.80 4.81 7.47
N VAL A 126 0.97 3.62 6.95
CA VAL A 126 0.55 3.20 5.61
C VAL A 126 -0.71 2.34 5.74
N ILE A 127 -1.61 2.51 4.79
CA ILE A 127 -2.78 1.64 4.62
C ILE A 127 -2.64 0.99 3.24
N GLN A 128 -2.34 -0.30 3.22
CA GLN A 128 -2.15 -1.07 2.01
C GLN A 128 -3.35 -2.00 1.78
N LEU A 129 -3.94 -1.96 0.59
CA LEU A 129 -4.98 -2.87 0.12
C LEU A 129 -4.41 -3.74 -1.00
N TYR A 130 -4.59 -5.04 -0.91
CA TYR A 130 -4.35 -5.96 -2.02
C TYR A 130 -5.63 -6.12 -2.84
N LEU A 131 -5.54 -5.90 -4.14
CA LEU A 131 -6.70 -5.94 -5.04
C LEU A 131 -6.89 -7.31 -5.69
N ASN A 132 -5.82 -8.08 -5.87
CA ASN A 132 -5.85 -9.45 -6.42
C ASN A 132 -4.78 -10.31 -5.74
N ASP A 133 -4.91 -11.63 -5.89
CA ASP A 133 -4.05 -12.67 -5.30
C ASP A 133 -3.86 -13.87 -6.24
N ASP A 134 -4.12 -13.69 -7.53
CA ASP A 134 -3.99 -14.72 -8.57
C ASP A 134 -2.57 -14.78 -9.18
N PHE A 135 -1.56 -14.67 -8.31
CA PHE A 135 -0.14 -14.68 -8.67
C PHE A 135 0.69 -15.30 -7.53
N ASP A 136 1.94 -15.68 -7.84
CA ASP A 136 2.91 -16.11 -6.83
C ASP A 136 3.79 -14.93 -6.39
N GLY A 137 4.08 -14.83 -5.09
CA GLY A 137 4.90 -13.76 -4.53
C GLY A 137 4.08 -12.52 -4.15
N GLY A 138 4.70 -11.35 -4.17
CA GLY A 138 4.06 -10.07 -3.88
C GLY A 138 3.81 -9.80 -2.39
N GLU A 139 4.43 -10.56 -1.52
CA GLU A 139 4.32 -10.41 -0.07
C GLU A 139 4.94 -9.08 0.39
N THR A 140 4.41 -8.56 1.48
CA THR A 140 5.03 -7.44 2.20
C THR A 140 5.83 -7.98 3.38
N GLU A 141 7.13 -7.67 3.40
CA GLU A 141 8.05 -8.13 4.44
C GLU A 141 8.38 -7.01 5.44
N PHE A 142 8.45 -7.38 6.71
CA PHE A 142 8.80 -6.50 7.82
C PHE A 142 10.04 -7.05 8.54
N LEU A 143 11.21 -6.46 8.26
CA LEU A 143 12.51 -6.95 8.68
C LEU A 143 12.61 -7.16 10.19
N TYR A 144 12.34 -6.11 10.98
CA TYR A 144 12.54 -6.14 12.43
C TYR A 144 11.45 -6.90 13.18
N GLN A 145 10.30 -7.07 12.59
CA GLN A 145 9.20 -7.87 13.14
C GLN A 145 9.30 -9.34 12.75
N ASN A 146 10.24 -9.67 11.83
CA ASN A 146 10.38 -11.01 11.22
C ASN A 146 9.02 -11.55 10.76
N LEU A 147 8.30 -10.72 10.05
CA LEU A 147 6.95 -10.98 9.56
C LEU A 147 6.91 -10.83 8.04
N ARG A 148 6.21 -11.76 7.39
CA ARG A 148 5.92 -11.74 5.96
C ARG A 148 4.43 -11.91 5.78
N GLU A 149 3.81 -10.95 5.13
CA GLU A 149 2.37 -10.90 4.90
C GLU A 149 2.05 -11.20 3.44
N ASP A 150 1.25 -12.25 3.23
CA ASP A 150 0.82 -12.64 1.89
C ASP A 150 -0.11 -11.60 1.28
N ALA A 151 -0.05 -11.45 -0.04
CA ALA A 151 -1.04 -10.70 -0.80
C ALA A 151 -2.35 -11.49 -0.86
N VAL A 152 -3.40 -11.01 -0.19
CA VAL A 152 -4.74 -11.61 -0.23
C VAL A 152 -5.76 -10.56 -0.66
N ALA A 153 -6.48 -10.84 -1.73
CA ALA A 153 -7.44 -9.90 -2.31
C ALA A 153 -8.51 -9.45 -1.29
N GLY A 154 -8.69 -8.14 -1.18
CA GLY A 154 -9.63 -7.54 -0.23
C GLY A 154 -9.09 -7.33 1.18
N ASP A 155 -7.90 -7.85 1.50
CA ASP A 155 -7.27 -7.60 2.80
C ASP A 155 -6.60 -6.23 2.84
N VAL A 156 -6.71 -5.59 3.99
CA VAL A 156 -6.03 -4.31 4.29
C VAL A 156 -4.99 -4.55 5.38
N ILE A 157 -3.78 -4.05 5.17
CA ILE A 157 -2.74 -4.02 6.20
C ILE A 157 -2.46 -2.57 6.57
N ILE A 158 -2.40 -2.28 7.89
CA ILE A 158 -1.98 -0.97 8.41
C ILE A 158 -0.71 -1.16 9.23
N PHE A 159 0.29 -0.33 8.96
CA PHE A 159 1.61 -0.36 9.62
C PHE A 159 2.24 1.05 9.64
N PRO A 160 3.19 1.32 10.57
CA PRO A 160 3.94 2.59 10.65
C PRO A 160 4.85 2.82 9.46
#